data_9baaae42b3b06b2248c73741115f172b
#
_entry.id   9baaae42b3b06b2248c73741115f172b
#
_cell.length_a   1.000
_cell.length_b   1.000
_cell.length_c   1.000
_cell.angle_alpha   90.00
_cell.angle_beta   90.00
_cell.angle_gamma   90.00
#
_symmetry.space_group_name_H-M   'P 1'
#
loop_
_entity.id
_entity.type
_entity.pdbx_description
1 polymer ?
#
loop_
_entity_poly.entity_id
_entity_poly.type
_entity_poly.pdbx_seq_one_letter_code
_entity_poly.pdbx_strand_id
1 'polypeptide(L)'
;MPKTKFQGAVFGLLMSYIMAFGMEVYNTAIKMGFNLKAGSFSSTNIVFWEALKETLYMGAIVFVISSLFGNKIGGRFAEKYCNPEKDNPYFCRIMRQAGTIAIMCPTMSLVATILFNIILGGSSWVNLPAIWAGTVIKNFPMAFFWNMFAATGLTRIIFGLIFRKKKCK
;
A
#
# COMPACT_ATOMS: atom_id res chain seq x y z
N MET A 1 -2.78 -12.64 -14.64
CA MET A 1 -2.01 -11.45 -15.03
C MET A 1 -2.87 -10.60 -15.95
N PRO A 2 -2.92 -9.28 -15.81
CA PRO A 2 -3.69 -8.40 -16.69
C PRO A 2 -3.18 -8.50 -18.13
N LYS A 3 -4.11 -8.64 -19.10
CA LYS A 3 -3.81 -8.76 -20.53
C LYS A 3 -4.12 -7.47 -21.31
N THR A 4 -4.96 -6.59 -20.76
CA THR A 4 -5.36 -5.33 -21.38
C THR A 4 -5.00 -4.15 -20.49
N LYS A 5 -4.92 -2.94 -21.07
CA LYS A 5 -4.67 -1.69 -20.30
C LYS A 5 -5.73 -1.50 -19.20
N PHE A 6 -7.00 -1.78 -19.50
CA PHE A 6 -8.09 -1.71 -18.52
C PHE A 6 -7.89 -2.69 -17.36
N GLN A 7 -7.54 -3.94 -17.65
CA GLN A 7 -7.23 -4.94 -16.61
C GLN A 7 -6.03 -4.52 -15.77
N GLY A 8 -5.03 -3.86 -16.38
CA GLY A 8 -3.89 -3.29 -15.67
C GLY A 8 -4.31 -2.19 -14.70
N ALA A 9 -5.19 -1.29 -15.13
CA ALA A 9 -5.72 -0.22 -14.27
C ALA A 9 -6.53 -0.78 -13.10
N VAL A 10 -7.42 -1.75 -13.35
CA VAL A 10 -8.20 -2.42 -12.29
C VAL A 10 -7.29 -3.16 -11.30
N PHE A 11 -6.26 -3.86 -11.79
CA PHE A 11 -5.29 -4.51 -10.93
C PHE A 11 -4.53 -3.50 -10.06
N GLY A 12 -4.08 -2.38 -10.64
CA GLY A 12 -3.41 -1.30 -9.92
C GLY A 12 -4.33 -0.67 -8.87
N LEU A 13 -5.60 -0.44 -9.20
CA LEU A 13 -6.59 0.09 -8.27
C LEU A 13 -6.79 -0.86 -7.07
N LEU A 14 -7.03 -2.13 -7.31
CA LEU A 14 -7.18 -3.14 -6.26
C LEU A 14 -5.94 -3.19 -5.37
N MET A 15 -4.75 -3.20 -5.96
CA MET A 15 -3.49 -3.22 -5.23
C MET A 15 -3.35 -1.98 -4.34
N SER A 16 -3.70 -0.80 -4.85
CA SER A 16 -3.63 0.46 -4.09
C SER A 16 -4.57 0.47 -2.90
N TYR A 17 -5.81 0.01 -3.07
CA TYR A 17 -6.77 -0.05 -1.96
C TYR A 17 -6.40 -1.10 -0.91
N ILE A 18 -5.91 -2.27 -1.31
CA ILE A 18 -5.46 -3.32 -0.37
C ILE A 18 -4.23 -2.84 0.40
N MET A 19 -3.29 -2.15 -0.27
CA MET A 19 -2.13 -1.55 0.39
C MET A 19 -2.55 -0.46 1.37
N ALA A 20 -3.41 0.47 0.94
CA ALA A 20 -3.91 1.53 1.79
C ALA A 20 -4.62 0.97 3.02
N PHE A 21 -5.53 0.01 2.85
CA PHE A 21 -6.25 -0.59 3.96
C PHE A 21 -5.33 -1.20 5.03
N GLY A 22 -4.34 -2.00 4.63
CA GLY A 22 -3.40 -2.58 5.59
C GLY A 22 -2.57 -1.53 6.34
N MET A 23 -2.16 -0.47 5.64
CA MET A 23 -1.41 0.63 6.24
C MET A 23 -2.28 1.47 7.18
N GLU A 24 -3.54 1.74 6.81
CA GLU A 24 -4.45 2.51 7.67
C GLU A 24 -4.87 1.70 8.91
N VAL A 25 -5.10 0.39 8.79
CA VAL A 25 -5.34 -0.47 9.97
C VAL A 25 -4.15 -0.39 10.92
N TYR A 26 -2.92 -0.50 10.40
CA TYR A 26 -1.71 -0.42 11.21
C TYR A 26 -1.54 0.94 11.89
N ASN A 27 -1.68 2.04 11.14
CA ASN A 27 -1.52 3.40 11.66
C ASN A 27 -2.61 3.74 12.69
N THR A 28 -3.86 3.38 12.42
CA THR A 28 -4.99 3.60 13.34
C THR A 28 -4.84 2.76 14.60
N ALA A 29 -4.39 1.50 14.48
CA ALA A 29 -4.13 0.66 15.63
C ALA A 29 -3.04 1.26 16.54
N ILE A 30 -1.96 1.80 15.97
CA ILE A 30 -0.92 2.49 16.75
C ILE A 30 -1.49 3.74 17.45
N LYS A 31 -2.27 4.56 16.73
CA LYS A 31 -2.88 5.79 17.30
C LYS A 31 -3.83 5.46 18.47
N MET A 32 -4.60 4.39 18.35
CA MET A 32 -5.62 3.97 19.33
C MET A 32 -5.07 3.00 20.39
N GLY A 33 -3.76 2.71 20.43
CA GLY A 33 -3.16 1.75 21.34
C GLY A 33 -3.70 0.32 21.13
N PHE A 34 -4.00 -0.05 19.88
CA PHE A 34 -4.56 -1.34 19.44
C PHE A 34 -5.95 -1.66 20.00
N ASN A 35 -6.52 -0.80 20.85
CA ASN A 35 -7.81 -1.01 21.51
C ASN A 35 -7.96 -2.42 22.14
N LEU A 36 -6.97 -2.83 22.92
CA LEU A 36 -6.83 -4.18 23.52
C LEU A 36 -7.80 -4.40 24.70
N LYS A 37 -9.09 -4.16 24.48
CA LYS A 37 -10.17 -4.52 25.42
C LYS A 37 -10.73 -5.89 25.03
N ALA A 38 -11.55 -6.47 25.93
CA ALA A 38 -12.30 -7.68 25.61
C ALA A 38 -13.08 -7.49 24.28
N GLY A 39 -12.94 -8.44 23.36
CA GLY A 39 -13.55 -8.35 22.02
C GLY A 39 -12.78 -7.52 20.99
N SER A 40 -11.54 -7.12 21.24
CA SER A 40 -10.72 -6.31 20.31
C SER A 40 -10.52 -6.95 18.95
N PHE A 41 -10.59 -8.26 18.82
CA PHE A 41 -10.53 -8.97 17.54
C PHE A 41 -11.87 -9.12 16.85
N SER A 42 -12.93 -8.53 17.40
CA SER A 42 -14.24 -8.50 16.74
C SER A 42 -14.20 -7.59 15.51
N SER A 43 -14.99 -7.94 14.49
CA SER A 43 -15.23 -7.10 13.31
C SER A 43 -15.89 -5.74 13.66
N THR A 44 -16.39 -5.60 14.88
CA THR A 44 -16.95 -4.36 15.42
C THR A 44 -15.89 -3.44 16.04
N ASN A 45 -14.60 -3.83 16.05
CA ASN A 45 -13.55 -2.97 16.58
C ASN A 45 -13.48 -1.66 15.78
N ILE A 46 -13.53 -0.54 16.51
CA ILE A 46 -13.53 0.82 15.96
C ILE A 46 -12.30 1.08 15.04
N VAL A 47 -11.17 0.42 15.30
CA VAL A 47 -9.96 0.52 14.48
C VAL A 47 -10.23 0.17 13.02
N PHE A 48 -11.00 -0.89 12.76
CA PHE A 48 -11.33 -1.30 11.38
C PHE A 48 -12.25 -0.30 10.68
N TRP A 49 -13.20 0.27 11.40
CA TRP A 49 -14.13 1.24 10.84
C TRP A 49 -13.45 2.57 10.51
N GLU A 50 -12.61 3.08 11.40
CA GLU A 50 -11.84 4.28 11.12
C GLU A 50 -10.82 4.05 9.98
N ALA A 51 -10.10 2.93 10.01
CA ALA A 51 -9.20 2.56 8.92
C ALA A 51 -9.93 2.43 7.57
N LEU A 52 -11.14 1.90 7.54
CA LEU A 52 -11.94 1.77 6.32
C LEU A 52 -12.31 3.15 5.74
N LYS A 53 -12.72 4.09 6.60
CA LYS A 53 -13.01 5.47 6.18
C LYS A 53 -11.77 6.15 5.60
N GLU A 54 -10.63 6.04 6.29
CA GLU A 54 -9.36 6.61 5.83
C GLU A 54 -8.89 5.96 4.51
N THR A 55 -9.10 4.66 4.33
CA THR A 55 -8.76 3.93 3.12
C THR A 55 -9.47 4.46 1.86
N LEU A 56 -10.69 4.96 1.98
CA LEU A 56 -11.46 5.43 0.81
C LEU A 56 -10.73 6.55 0.06
N TYR A 57 -10.24 7.56 0.75
CA TYR A 57 -9.52 8.66 0.12
C TYR A 57 -8.03 8.38 -0.05
N MET A 58 -7.39 7.73 0.92
CA MET A 58 -5.99 7.37 0.82
C MET A 58 -5.73 6.36 -0.31
N GLY A 59 -6.61 5.39 -0.51
CA GLY A 59 -6.52 4.44 -1.62
C GLY A 59 -6.53 5.12 -2.99
N ALA A 60 -7.36 6.15 -3.17
CA ALA A 60 -7.38 6.95 -4.39
C ALA A 60 -6.07 7.72 -4.59
N ILE A 61 -5.55 8.35 -3.53
CA ILE A 61 -4.26 9.07 -3.56
C ILE A 61 -3.11 8.10 -3.91
N VAL A 62 -3.05 6.94 -3.25
CA VAL A 62 -2.05 5.89 -3.55
C VAL A 62 -2.13 5.47 -5.02
N PHE A 63 -3.34 5.26 -5.55
CA PHE A 63 -3.53 4.86 -6.95
C PHE A 63 -2.99 5.92 -7.92
N VAL A 64 -3.32 7.19 -7.71
CA VAL A 64 -2.83 8.29 -8.56
C VAL A 64 -1.31 8.37 -8.51
N ILE A 65 -0.71 8.42 -7.33
CA ILE A 65 0.72 8.55 -7.14
C ILE A 65 1.47 7.34 -7.72
N SER A 66 0.99 6.12 -7.48
CA SER A 66 1.62 4.90 -8.01
C SER A 66 1.54 4.84 -9.54
N SER A 67 0.46 5.34 -10.13
CA SER A 67 0.27 5.39 -11.59
C SER A 67 1.18 6.41 -12.24
N LEU A 68 1.42 7.55 -11.59
CA LEU A 68 2.28 8.62 -12.11
C LEU A 68 3.75 8.20 -12.14
N PHE A 69 4.30 7.72 -11.03
CA PHE A 69 5.74 7.44 -10.94
C PHE A 69 6.11 6.14 -10.21
N GLY A 70 5.33 5.65 -9.27
CA GLY A 70 5.69 4.46 -8.48
C GLY A 70 5.97 3.22 -9.33
N ASN A 71 5.11 2.93 -10.28
CA ASN A 71 5.27 1.78 -11.19
C ASN A 71 6.46 1.92 -12.14
N LYS A 72 6.74 3.13 -12.61
CA LYS A 72 7.88 3.40 -13.50
C LYS A 72 9.21 3.25 -12.78
N ILE A 73 9.31 3.79 -11.56
CA ILE A 73 10.53 3.72 -10.75
C ILE A 73 10.79 2.29 -10.29
N GLY A 74 9.76 1.57 -9.81
CA GLY A 74 9.88 0.16 -9.45
C GLY A 74 10.31 -0.72 -10.65
N GLY A 75 9.83 -0.41 -11.86
CA GLY A 75 10.26 -1.06 -13.09
C GLY A 75 11.75 -0.85 -13.37
N ARG A 76 12.21 0.40 -13.39
CA ARG A 76 13.62 0.76 -13.61
C ARG A 76 14.56 0.16 -12.55
N PHE A 77 14.11 0.12 -11.30
CA PHE A 77 14.87 -0.51 -10.21
C PHE A 77 15.04 -2.01 -10.47
N ALA A 78 13.97 -2.70 -10.87
CA ALA A 78 14.03 -4.11 -11.19
C ALA A 78 14.96 -4.38 -12.39
N GLU A 79 14.87 -3.59 -13.46
CA GLU A 79 15.71 -3.71 -14.64
C GLU A 79 17.22 -3.53 -14.34
N LYS A 80 17.53 -2.68 -13.36
CA LYS A 80 18.92 -2.44 -12.93
C LYS A 80 19.53 -3.61 -12.17
N TYR A 81 18.75 -4.32 -11.36
CA TYR A 81 19.25 -5.34 -10.43
C TYR A 81 18.84 -6.77 -10.81
N CYS A 82 18.05 -6.95 -11.84
CA CYS A 82 17.54 -8.25 -12.25
C CYS A 82 17.56 -8.38 -13.78
N ASN A 83 18.11 -9.48 -14.26
CA ASN A 83 18.04 -9.88 -15.65
C ASN A 83 16.89 -10.89 -15.84
N PRO A 84 15.80 -10.53 -16.55
CA PRO A 84 14.64 -11.41 -16.71
C PRO A 84 14.91 -12.74 -17.40
N GLU A 85 16.02 -12.81 -18.18
CA GLU A 85 16.39 -14.02 -18.93
C GLU A 85 17.24 -15.00 -18.13
N LYS A 86 17.97 -14.49 -17.11
CA LYS A 86 18.92 -15.30 -16.33
C LYS A 86 18.48 -15.54 -14.90
N ASP A 87 17.74 -14.58 -14.32
CA ASP A 87 17.39 -14.61 -12.93
C ASP A 87 16.01 -15.23 -12.69
N ASN A 88 15.80 -15.74 -11.47
CA ASN A 88 14.52 -16.29 -11.07
C ASN A 88 13.41 -15.22 -11.18
N PRO A 89 12.30 -15.50 -11.90
CA PRO A 89 11.17 -14.56 -12.04
C PRO A 89 10.58 -14.07 -10.70
N TYR A 90 10.73 -14.87 -9.65
CA TYR A 90 10.31 -14.50 -8.29
C TYR A 90 11.21 -13.41 -7.71
N PHE A 91 12.52 -13.53 -7.87
CA PHE A 91 13.51 -12.53 -7.44
C PHE A 91 13.27 -11.19 -8.14
N CYS A 92 13.08 -11.20 -9.47
CA CYS A 92 12.79 -9.99 -10.24
C CYS A 92 11.53 -9.28 -9.76
N ARG A 93 10.52 -10.04 -9.34
CA ARG A 93 9.29 -9.48 -8.77
C ARG A 93 9.54 -8.83 -7.42
N ILE A 94 10.33 -9.46 -6.55
CA ILE A 94 10.70 -8.90 -5.25
C ILE A 94 11.47 -7.60 -5.44
N MET A 95 12.44 -7.55 -6.35
CA MET A 95 13.21 -6.36 -6.65
C MET A 95 12.32 -5.20 -7.15
N ARG A 96 11.35 -5.50 -8.02
CA ARG A 96 10.36 -4.51 -8.46
C ARG A 96 9.52 -3.98 -7.30
N GLN A 97 9.05 -4.84 -6.42
CA GLN A 97 8.26 -4.45 -5.27
C GLN A 97 9.08 -3.62 -4.27
N ALA A 98 10.31 -4.06 -3.98
CA ALA A 98 11.22 -3.33 -3.11
C ALA A 98 11.49 -1.91 -3.63
N GLY A 99 11.80 -1.76 -4.91
CA GLY A 99 12.03 -0.46 -5.54
C GLY A 99 10.78 0.43 -5.53
N THR A 100 9.60 -0.16 -5.74
CA THR A 100 8.34 0.59 -5.65
C THR A 100 8.10 1.08 -4.22
N ILE A 101 8.27 0.22 -3.21
CA ILE A 101 8.02 0.56 -1.80
C ILE A 101 9.04 1.59 -1.30
N ALA A 102 10.31 1.47 -1.70
CA ALA A 102 11.37 2.39 -1.30
C ALA A 102 11.06 3.86 -1.66
N ILE A 103 10.29 4.08 -2.72
CA ILE A 103 9.88 5.43 -3.14
C ILE A 103 8.45 5.76 -2.66
N MET A 104 7.54 4.81 -2.77
CA MET A 104 6.13 5.05 -2.41
C MET A 104 5.94 5.25 -0.91
N CYS A 105 6.65 4.50 -0.06
CA CYS A 105 6.50 4.61 1.38
C CYS A 105 6.91 6.01 1.92
N PRO A 106 8.10 6.58 1.60
CA PRO A 106 8.43 7.94 2.00
C PRO A 106 7.47 8.99 1.43
N THR A 107 7.05 8.84 0.16
CA THR A 107 6.12 9.76 -0.48
C THR A 107 4.76 9.74 0.19
N MET A 108 4.20 8.56 0.44
CA MET A 108 2.90 8.44 1.11
C MET A 108 2.97 8.85 2.57
N SER A 109 4.09 8.57 3.25
CA SER A 109 4.32 9.06 4.61
C SER A 109 4.36 10.59 4.68
N LEU A 110 4.90 11.25 3.65
CA LEU A 110 4.88 12.71 3.56
C LEU A 110 3.45 13.23 3.38
N VAL A 111 2.69 12.65 2.44
CA VAL A 111 1.28 12.99 2.21
C VAL A 111 0.46 12.80 3.49
N ALA A 112 0.62 11.66 4.16
CA ALA A 112 -0.07 11.36 5.41
C ALA A 112 0.32 12.34 6.53
N THR A 113 1.60 12.70 6.66
CA THR A 113 2.08 13.67 7.64
C THR A 113 1.45 15.04 7.40
N ILE A 114 1.41 15.51 6.16
CA ILE A 114 0.79 16.80 5.83
C ILE A 114 -0.71 16.74 6.13
N LEU A 115 -1.40 15.72 5.66
CA LEU A 115 -2.86 15.62 5.79
C LEU A 115 -3.29 15.45 7.24
N PHE A 116 -2.74 14.45 7.93
CA PHE A 116 -3.23 14.07 9.27
C PHE A 116 -2.60 14.88 10.40
N ASN A 117 -1.32 15.24 10.30
CA ASN A 117 -0.65 15.93 11.41
C ASN A 117 -0.69 17.45 11.27
N ILE A 118 -0.56 17.98 10.05
CA ILE A 118 -0.53 19.43 9.85
C ILE A 118 -1.94 19.97 9.62
N ILE A 119 -2.66 19.46 8.62
CA ILE A 119 -3.97 20.03 8.24
C ILE A 119 -5.02 19.67 9.28
N LEU A 120 -5.15 18.39 9.64
CA LEU A 120 -6.18 17.92 10.57
C LEU A 120 -5.74 18.03 12.05
N GLY A 121 -4.46 17.81 12.34
CA GLY A 121 -3.90 17.80 13.69
C GLY A 121 -3.38 19.16 14.18
N GLY A 122 -3.32 20.18 13.33
CA GLY A 122 -2.86 21.53 13.70
C GLY A 122 -1.40 21.63 14.13
N SER A 123 -0.56 20.64 13.80
CA SER A 123 0.86 20.65 14.14
C SER A 123 1.61 21.71 13.32
N SER A 124 2.65 22.30 13.91
CA SER A 124 3.50 23.30 13.24
C SER A 124 4.28 22.67 12.08
N TRP A 125 4.40 23.41 10.97
CA TRP A 125 5.22 23.05 9.80
C TRP A 125 6.70 22.79 10.13
N VAL A 126 7.22 23.41 11.19
CA VAL A 126 8.60 23.22 11.67
C VAL A 126 8.86 21.75 12.07
N ASN A 127 7.85 21.05 12.56
CA ASN A 127 7.96 19.66 13.02
C ASN A 127 7.80 18.65 11.87
N LEU A 128 7.45 19.07 10.66
CA LEU A 128 7.20 18.20 9.51
C LEU A 128 8.34 17.21 9.23
N PRO A 129 9.63 17.62 9.17
CA PRO A 129 10.71 16.67 8.87
C PRO A 129 10.83 15.56 9.92
N ALA A 130 10.69 15.91 11.20
CA ALA A 130 10.80 14.95 12.31
C ALA A 130 9.63 13.96 12.32
N ILE A 131 8.39 14.45 12.16
CA ILE A 131 7.19 13.62 12.09
C ILE A 131 7.25 12.71 10.87
N TRP A 132 7.65 13.25 9.72
CA TRP A 132 7.79 12.49 8.48
C TRP A 132 8.82 11.37 8.62
N ALA A 133 10.03 11.66 9.11
CA ALA A 133 11.08 10.66 9.31
C ALA A 133 10.61 9.54 10.26
N GLY A 134 10.00 9.90 11.38
CA GLY A 134 9.42 8.95 12.34
C GLY A 134 8.32 8.07 11.70
N THR A 135 7.48 8.68 10.85
CA THR A 135 6.42 7.96 10.13
C THR A 135 7.00 6.99 9.10
N VAL A 136 8.01 7.41 8.34
CA VAL A 136 8.71 6.54 7.38
C VAL A 136 9.31 5.32 8.07
N ILE A 137 10.06 5.52 9.16
CA ILE A 137 10.72 4.43 9.89
C ILE A 137 9.71 3.41 10.41
N LYS A 138 8.56 3.86 10.91
CA LYS A 138 7.50 2.97 11.39
C LYS A 138 6.79 2.24 10.26
N ASN A 139 6.47 2.95 9.17
CA ASN A 139 5.65 2.44 8.09
C ASN A 139 6.42 1.56 7.11
N PHE A 140 7.72 1.78 6.93
CA PHE A 140 8.51 1.08 5.91
C PHE A 140 8.54 -0.44 6.10
N PRO A 141 8.86 -0.99 7.29
CA PRO A 141 8.83 -2.44 7.51
C PRO A 141 7.44 -3.02 7.27
N MET A 142 6.40 -2.38 7.80
CA MET A 142 5.02 -2.84 7.63
C MET A 142 4.59 -2.82 6.17
N ALA A 143 4.87 -1.74 5.45
CA ALA A 143 4.55 -1.64 4.02
C ALA A 143 5.23 -2.74 3.20
N PHE A 144 6.49 -3.05 3.53
CA PHE A 144 7.27 -4.09 2.86
C PHE A 144 6.65 -5.48 3.10
N PHE A 145 6.46 -5.85 4.36
CA PHE A 145 5.86 -7.15 4.72
C PHE A 145 4.43 -7.30 4.21
N TRP A 146 3.60 -6.28 4.39
CA TRP A 146 2.23 -6.28 3.92
C TRP A 146 2.13 -6.46 2.40
N ASN A 147 2.97 -5.77 1.64
CA ASN A 147 3.02 -5.91 0.19
C ASN A 147 3.40 -7.32 -0.24
N MET A 148 4.45 -7.88 0.36
CA MET A 148 4.98 -9.18 -0.04
C MET A 148 4.03 -10.33 0.30
N PHE A 149 3.51 -10.36 1.52
CA PHE A 149 2.77 -11.52 2.03
C PHE A 149 1.26 -11.41 1.81
N ALA A 150 0.69 -10.23 1.95
CA ALA A 150 -0.76 -10.07 1.90
C ALA A 150 -1.24 -9.39 0.62
N ALA A 151 -0.83 -8.14 0.36
CA ALA A 151 -1.44 -7.31 -0.67
C ALA A 151 -1.31 -7.92 -2.07
N THR A 152 -0.13 -8.44 -2.43
CA THR A 152 0.09 -9.07 -3.74
C THR A 152 -0.74 -10.34 -3.90
N GLY A 153 -0.84 -11.17 -2.87
CA GLY A 153 -1.65 -12.40 -2.87
C GLY A 153 -3.15 -12.10 -3.01
N LEU A 154 -3.66 -11.25 -2.13
CA LEU A 154 -5.07 -10.84 -2.11
C LEU A 154 -5.49 -10.18 -3.42
N THR A 155 -4.68 -9.25 -3.95
CA THR A 155 -4.97 -8.60 -5.24
C THR A 155 -5.11 -9.62 -6.36
N ARG A 156 -4.25 -10.66 -6.41
CA ARG A 156 -4.33 -11.69 -7.44
C ARG A 156 -5.56 -12.56 -7.31
N ILE A 157 -5.94 -12.91 -6.08
CA ILE A 157 -7.12 -13.72 -5.80
C ILE A 157 -8.36 -12.94 -6.24
N ILE A 158 -8.52 -11.69 -5.77
CA ILE A 158 -9.68 -10.85 -6.11
C ILE A 158 -9.74 -10.56 -7.60
N PHE A 159 -8.62 -10.20 -8.22
CA PHE A 159 -8.55 -9.99 -9.67
C PHE A 159 -8.93 -11.25 -10.46
N GLY A 160 -8.45 -12.41 -10.00
CA GLY A 160 -8.80 -13.70 -10.58
C GLY A 160 -10.30 -14.02 -10.50
N LEU A 161 -10.95 -13.64 -9.40
CA LEU A 161 -12.39 -13.80 -9.22
C LEU A 161 -13.19 -12.86 -10.14
N ILE A 162 -12.78 -11.60 -10.26
CA ILE A 162 -13.45 -10.60 -11.10
C ILE A 162 -13.34 -10.96 -12.59
N PHE A 163 -12.15 -11.37 -13.03
CA PHE A 163 -11.87 -11.68 -14.44
C PHE A 163 -11.89 -13.18 -14.76
N ARG A 164 -12.50 -13.99 -13.90
CA ARG A 164 -12.67 -15.42 -14.13
C ARG A 164 -13.53 -15.62 -15.38
N LYS A 165 -12.91 -16.02 -16.50
CA LYS A 165 -13.68 -16.48 -17.66
C LYS A 165 -14.55 -17.65 -17.21
N LYS A 166 -15.88 -17.51 -17.28
CA LYS A 166 -16.79 -18.65 -17.22
C LYS A 166 -16.30 -19.63 -18.28
N LYS A 167 -15.76 -20.78 -17.88
CA LYS A 167 -15.62 -21.90 -18.79
C LYS A 167 -17.06 -22.29 -19.12
N CYS A 168 -17.53 -21.95 -20.33
CA CYS A 168 -18.69 -22.62 -20.89
C CYS A 168 -18.35 -24.10 -20.95
N LYS A 169 -19.12 -24.90 -20.22
CA LYS A 169 -19.20 -26.34 -20.44
C LYS A 169 -19.94 -26.59 -21.77
#